data_bb46a7d23f5bb419d0b237f807101cda
#
_entry.id   bb46a7d23f5bb419d0b237f807101cda
#
_cell.length_a   1.000
_cell.length_b   1.000
_cell.length_c   1.000
_cell.angle_alpha   90.00
_cell.angle_beta   90.00
_cell.angle_gamma   90.00
#
_symmetry.space_group_name_H-M   'P 1'
#
loop_
_entity.id
_entity.type
_entity.pdbx_description
1 polymer ?
#
loop_
_entity_poly.entity_id
_entity_poly.type
_entity_poly.pdbx_seq_one_letter_code
_entity_poly.pdbx_strand_id
1 'polypeptide(L)'
;MNVADEIKLALADLAIPEKAAFFPRFFKSGKGEYAEGDQFIGVTVPDQRKIVKEYWKKIPLEELSELLRSEIHEHRHSALLILVTKFEKASESKDEIIKFYLAHKAYINNWDLVDNSCYKILGRHCFEANDNSVLETLSNEENLWSKRMAIVSTMYHVKRGEFEVMKKLVLKNLNHPHDLMHKANGWLLREMGNISEEELQQFLKAHYRDMPRTTLRYAIEKLDEDTRQDFLKGKI
;
A
#
# COMPACT_ATOMS: atom_id res chain seq x y z
N MET A 1 -15.76 17.90 22.29
CA MET A 1 -15.41 16.67 21.51
C MET A 1 -14.87 17.18 20.20
N ASN A 2 -13.67 16.77 19.80
CA ASN A 2 -13.09 17.15 18.52
C ASN A 2 -13.59 16.19 17.41
N VAL A 3 -13.31 16.48 16.14
CA VAL A 3 -13.82 15.69 15.01
C VAL A 3 -13.19 14.29 14.99
N ALA A 4 -11.96 14.12 15.47
CA ALA A 4 -11.35 12.80 15.57
C ALA A 4 -12.11 11.91 16.56
N ASP A 5 -12.60 12.44 17.68
CA ASP A 5 -13.42 11.68 18.63
C ASP A 5 -14.79 11.32 18.05
N GLU A 6 -15.41 12.22 17.27
CA GLU A 6 -16.65 11.90 16.58
C GLU A 6 -16.47 10.72 15.60
N ILE A 7 -15.36 10.70 14.86
CA ILE A 7 -15.02 9.59 13.95
C ILE A 7 -14.81 8.28 14.72
N LYS A 8 -14.09 8.31 15.85
CA LYS A 8 -13.87 7.12 16.70
C LYS A 8 -15.21 6.54 17.18
N LEU A 9 -16.12 7.40 17.64
CA LEU A 9 -17.47 6.98 18.08
C LEU A 9 -18.27 6.41 16.90
N ALA A 10 -18.30 7.09 15.76
CA ALA A 10 -19.01 6.62 14.58
C ALA A 10 -18.48 5.28 14.05
N LEU A 11 -17.16 5.03 14.17
CA LEU A 11 -16.58 3.73 13.86
C LEU A 11 -16.96 2.68 14.91
N ALA A 12 -16.96 3.03 16.21
CA ALA A 12 -17.36 2.13 17.28
C ALA A 12 -18.82 1.67 17.15
N ASP A 13 -19.72 2.55 16.71
CA ASP A 13 -21.14 2.23 16.46
C ASP A 13 -21.32 1.20 15.31
N LEU A 14 -20.32 1.06 14.43
CA LEU A 14 -20.29 0.11 13.31
C LEU A 14 -19.46 -1.13 13.61
N ALA A 15 -18.99 -1.32 14.84
CA ALA A 15 -18.15 -2.43 15.24
C ALA A 15 -18.88 -3.76 15.09
N ILE A 16 -18.15 -4.78 14.60
CA ILE A 16 -18.67 -6.14 14.41
C ILE A 16 -17.79 -7.11 15.21
N PRO A 17 -18.25 -7.60 16.37
CA PRO A 17 -17.44 -8.43 17.27
C PRO A 17 -16.82 -9.66 16.60
N GLU A 18 -17.57 -10.35 15.73
CA GLU A 18 -17.09 -11.54 15.02
C GLU A 18 -15.91 -11.22 14.08
N LYS A 19 -15.92 -10.05 13.45
CA LYS A 19 -14.83 -9.57 12.59
C LYS A 19 -13.65 -9.09 13.43
N ALA A 20 -13.91 -8.39 14.52
CA ALA A 20 -12.87 -7.99 15.47
C ALA A 20 -12.09 -9.19 15.99
N ALA A 21 -12.76 -10.31 16.26
CA ALA A 21 -12.12 -11.57 16.67
C ALA A 21 -11.34 -12.27 15.54
N PHE A 22 -11.75 -12.08 14.27
CA PHE A 22 -11.09 -12.69 13.10
C PHE A 22 -9.89 -11.90 12.61
N PHE A 23 -9.94 -10.55 12.61
CA PHE A 23 -8.94 -9.67 12.00
C PHE A 23 -7.52 -9.87 12.54
N PRO A 24 -7.27 -10.11 13.85
CA PRO A 24 -5.93 -10.37 14.36
C PRO A 24 -5.19 -11.49 13.61
N ARG A 25 -5.88 -12.59 13.31
CA ARG A 25 -5.33 -13.70 12.52
C ARG A 25 -5.09 -13.32 11.06
N PHE A 26 -5.99 -12.54 10.46
CA PHE A 26 -5.89 -12.11 9.07
C PHE A 26 -4.75 -11.10 8.85
N PHE A 27 -4.65 -10.10 9.73
CA PHE A 27 -3.65 -9.04 9.67
C PHE A 27 -2.33 -9.38 10.37
N LYS A 28 -2.23 -10.58 10.96
CA LYS A 28 -0.99 -11.03 11.61
C LYS A 28 -0.54 -10.11 12.74
N SER A 29 -1.42 -9.88 13.72
CA SER A 29 -1.14 -9.03 14.89
C SER A 29 -0.76 -9.80 16.17
N GLY A 30 -0.52 -11.11 16.05
CA GLY A 30 -0.02 -11.94 17.15
C GLY A 30 1.44 -11.61 17.50
N LYS A 31 1.88 -12.14 18.64
CA LYS A 31 3.25 -11.94 19.14
C LYS A 31 4.30 -12.39 18.10
N GLY A 32 5.24 -11.53 17.76
CA GLY A 32 6.31 -11.79 16.78
C GLY A 32 5.83 -11.66 15.31
N GLU A 33 4.58 -11.31 15.05
CA GLU A 33 4.07 -11.07 13.72
C GLU A 33 4.25 -9.59 13.33
N TYR A 34 4.13 -9.28 12.04
CA TYR A 34 4.47 -7.96 11.48
C TYR A 34 3.53 -6.81 11.89
N ALA A 35 2.35 -7.11 12.41
CA ALA A 35 1.38 -6.15 12.94
C ALA A 35 1.14 -6.34 14.45
N GLU A 36 2.15 -6.88 15.17
CA GLU A 36 2.04 -7.08 16.62
C GLU A 36 1.57 -5.81 17.34
N GLY A 37 0.54 -5.98 18.19
CA GLY A 37 -0.04 -4.89 18.96
C GLY A 37 -1.22 -4.18 18.31
N ASP A 38 -1.53 -4.45 17.04
CA ASP A 38 -2.72 -3.89 16.39
C ASP A 38 -4.00 -4.44 17.02
N GLN A 39 -4.92 -3.55 17.35
CA GLN A 39 -6.27 -3.86 17.84
C GLN A 39 -7.30 -3.62 16.74
N PHE A 40 -8.41 -4.34 16.79
CA PHE A 40 -9.46 -4.29 15.77
C PHE A 40 -10.84 -4.19 16.42
N ILE A 41 -11.72 -3.39 15.81
CA ILE A 41 -13.14 -3.27 16.18
C ILE A 41 -14.08 -3.92 15.17
N GLY A 42 -13.55 -4.42 14.04
CA GLY A 42 -14.28 -5.21 13.06
C GLY A 42 -15.06 -4.39 12.03
N VAL A 43 -14.77 -3.10 11.87
CA VAL A 43 -15.47 -2.24 10.90
C VAL A 43 -14.96 -2.51 9.48
N THR A 44 -15.91 -2.83 8.56
CA THR A 44 -15.54 -3.14 7.18
C THR A 44 -15.08 -1.92 6.41
N VAL A 45 -14.26 -2.12 5.37
CA VAL A 45 -13.80 -1.01 4.50
C VAL A 45 -14.98 -0.24 3.85
N PRO A 46 -16.06 -0.89 3.35
CA PRO A 46 -17.23 -0.16 2.88
C PRO A 46 -17.87 0.74 3.93
N ASP A 47 -17.92 0.31 5.19
CA ASP A 47 -18.50 1.11 6.28
C ASP A 47 -17.55 2.24 6.68
N GLN A 48 -16.26 2.00 6.77
CA GLN A 48 -15.25 3.05 6.96
C GLN A 48 -15.36 4.13 5.88
N ARG A 49 -15.59 3.76 4.62
CA ARG A 49 -15.78 4.73 3.52
C ARG A 49 -17.03 5.60 3.67
N LYS A 50 -18.10 5.13 4.35
CA LYS A 50 -19.27 5.97 4.69
C LYS A 50 -18.86 7.09 5.66
N ILE A 51 -18.10 6.73 6.71
CA ILE A 51 -17.58 7.70 7.68
C ILE A 51 -16.62 8.68 6.98
N VAL A 52 -15.69 8.19 6.15
CA VAL A 52 -14.79 9.05 5.38
C VAL A 52 -15.57 10.08 4.56
N LYS A 53 -16.64 9.67 3.86
CA LYS A 53 -17.48 10.55 3.04
C LYS A 53 -18.10 11.67 3.86
N GLU A 54 -18.47 11.41 5.10
CA GLU A 54 -19.09 12.37 5.99
C GLU A 54 -18.09 13.36 6.60
N TYR A 55 -16.90 12.86 7.00
CA TYR A 55 -15.99 13.62 7.86
C TYR A 55 -14.77 14.22 7.16
N TRP A 56 -14.42 13.83 5.93
CA TRP A 56 -13.18 14.26 5.28
C TRP A 56 -13.03 15.79 5.14
N LYS A 57 -14.15 16.53 5.00
CA LYS A 57 -14.12 18.01 4.95
C LYS A 57 -14.04 18.66 6.31
N LYS A 58 -14.55 17.98 7.34
CA LYS A 58 -14.72 18.53 8.69
C LYS A 58 -13.44 18.43 9.51
N ILE A 59 -12.68 17.33 9.34
CA ILE A 59 -11.50 17.06 10.16
C ILE A 59 -10.25 17.80 9.62
N PRO A 60 -9.56 18.62 10.47
CA PRO A 60 -8.28 19.22 10.13
C PRO A 60 -7.14 18.18 10.16
N LEU A 61 -6.00 18.49 9.50
CA LEU A 61 -4.85 17.57 9.45
C LEU A 61 -4.29 17.25 10.83
N GLU A 62 -4.28 18.22 11.75
CA GLU A 62 -3.78 18.04 13.11
C GLU A 62 -4.55 16.96 13.86
N GLU A 63 -5.89 16.92 13.71
CA GLU A 63 -6.73 15.93 14.36
C GLU A 63 -6.62 14.55 13.68
N LEU A 64 -6.28 14.47 12.38
CA LEU A 64 -5.98 13.19 11.73
C LEU A 64 -4.79 12.47 12.36
N SER A 65 -3.85 13.21 12.97
CA SER A 65 -2.72 12.60 13.66
C SER A 65 -3.16 11.75 14.86
N GLU A 66 -4.26 12.08 15.52
CA GLU A 66 -4.80 11.31 16.64
C GLU A 66 -5.35 9.95 16.18
N LEU A 67 -6.01 9.93 15.01
CA LEU A 67 -6.50 8.68 14.41
C LEU A 67 -5.34 7.81 13.92
N LEU A 68 -4.30 8.41 13.30
CA LEU A 68 -3.13 7.67 12.80
C LEU A 68 -2.29 7.06 13.92
N ARG A 69 -2.26 7.68 15.11
CA ARG A 69 -1.52 7.16 16.27
C ARG A 69 -2.31 6.15 17.09
N SER A 70 -3.54 5.88 16.73
CA SER A 70 -4.39 4.92 17.45
C SER A 70 -3.86 3.49 17.34
N GLU A 71 -3.97 2.72 18.40
CA GLU A 71 -3.72 1.28 18.39
C GLU A 71 -4.79 0.52 17.58
N ILE A 72 -5.98 1.14 17.39
CA ILE A 72 -7.07 0.56 16.61
C ILE A 72 -6.78 0.74 15.12
N HIS A 73 -6.67 -0.38 14.42
CA HIS A 73 -6.30 -0.44 13.00
C HIS A 73 -7.28 0.35 12.11
N GLU A 74 -8.58 0.21 12.33
CA GLU A 74 -9.60 0.89 11.53
C GLU A 74 -9.60 2.41 11.71
N HIS A 75 -9.12 2.92 12.86
CA HIS A 75 -8.89 4.36 13.02
C HIS A 75 -7.80 4.84 12.07
N ARG A 76 -6.65 4.13 12.02
CA ARG A 76 -5.53 4.47 11.13
C ARG A 76 -5.93 4.34 9.67
N HIS A 77 -6.64 3.25 9.31
CA HIS A 77 -7.09 3.03 7.95
C HIS A 77 -8.09 4.12 7.49
N SER A 78 -9.05 4.48 8.34
CA SER A 78 -10.01 5.56 8.04
C SER A 78 -9.30 6.92 7.89
N ALA A 79 -8.30 7.23 8.74
CA ALA A 79 -7.50 8.44 8.62
C ALA A 79 -6.77 8.51 7.28
N LEU A 80 -6.18 7.40 6.82
CA LEU A 80 -5.51 7.33 5.52
C LEU A 80 -6.48 7.49 4.36
N LEU A 81 -7.69 6.90 4.44
CA LEU A 81 -8.72 7.10 3.42
C LEU A 81 -9.21 8.57 3.37
N ILE A 82 -9.30 9.24 4.52
CA ILE A 82 -9.58 10.68 4.58
C ILE A 82 -8.45 11.46 3.93
N LEU A 83 -7.20 11.16 4.26
CA LEU A 83 -6.03 11.85 3.71
C LEU A 83 -5.94 11.69 2.18
N VAL A 84 -6.20 10.49 1.67
CA VAL A 84 -6.33 10.23 0.22
C VAL A 84 -7.43 11.11 -0.39
N THR A 85 -8.60 11.18 0.25
CA THR A 85 -9.71 11.98 -0.24
C THR A 85 -9.38 13.48 -0.27
N LYS A 86 -8.72 13.99 0.78
CA LYS A 86 -8.24 15.38 0.84
C LYS A 86 -7.25 15.67 -0.30
N PHE A 87 -6.29 14.76 -0.52
CA PHE A 87 -5.30 14.89 -1.60
C PHE A 87 -5.95 14.88 -2.99
N GLU A 88 -6.89 13.96 -3.24
CA GLU A 88 -7.59 13.85 -4.52
C GLU A 88 -8.50 15.06 -4.81
N LYS A 89 -9.11 15.62 -3.78
CA LYS A 89 -10.04 16.78 -3.88
C LYS A 89 -9.34 18.13 -3.81
N ALA A 90 -8.02 18.15 -3.59
CA ALA A 90 -7.21 19.36 -3.41
C ALA A 90 -7.80 20.32 -2.36
N SER A 91 -8.31 19.77 -1.25
CA SER A 91 -8.87 20.56 -0.14
C SER A 91 -7.81 21.19 0.74
N GLU A 92 -6.58 20.69 0.64
CA GLU A 92 -5.38 21.14 1.34
C GLU A 92 -4.24 21.30 0.34
N SER A 93 -3.16 21.95 0.74
CA SER A 93 -1.92 21.95 -0.06
C SER A 93 -1.41 20.52 -0.21
N LYS A 94 -1.14 20.09 -1.45
CA LYS A 94 -0.58 18.75 -1.69
C LYS A 94 0.73 18.55 -0.94
N ASP A 95 1.58 19.56 -0.86
CA ASP A 95 2.85 19.50 -0.15
C ASP A 95 2.67 19.32 1.37
N GLU A 96 1.64 19.93 1.96
CA GLU A 96 1.30 19.72 3.37
C GLU A 96 0.85 18.29 3.62
N ILE A 97 0.02 17.74 2.73
CA ILE A 97 -0.42 16.33 2.82
C ILE A 97 0.76 15.37 2.68
N ILE A 98 1.69 15.62 1.76
CA ILE A 98 2.91 14.81 1.59
C ILE A 98 3.77 14.85 2.85
N LYS A 99 4.04 16.04 3.36
CA LYS A 99 4.80 16.22 4.63
C LYS A 99 4.13 15.50 5.79
N PHE A 100 2.81 15.65 5.91
CA PHE A 100 2.02 14.98 6.95
C PHE A 100 2.09 13.45 6.81
N TYR A 101 1.91 12.91 5.60
CA TYR A 101 1.98 11.48 5.33
C TYR A 101 3.36 10.91 5.74
N LEU A 102 4.44 11.54 5.28
CA LEU A 102 5.81 11.10 5.59
C LEU A 102 6.15 11.22 7.08
N ALA A 103 5.67 12.28 7.75
CA ALA A 103 5.87 12.45 9.19
C ALA A 103 5.16 11.36 10.03
N HIS A 104 4.09 10.76 9.49
CA HIS A 104 3.30 9.73 10.17
C HIS A 104 3.53 8.32 9.61
N LYS A 105 4.51 8.11 8.73
CA LYS A 105 4.76 6.80 8.08
C LYS A 105 5.00 5.65 9.06
N ALA A 106 5.49 5.93 10.27
CA ALA A 106 5.69 4.91 11.31
C ALA A 106 4.40 4.22 11.76
N TYR A 107 3.25 4.89 11.60
CA TYR A 107 1.92 4.36 11.94
C TYR A 107 1.22 3.67 10.76
N ILE A 108 1.86 3.66 9.58
CA ILE A 108 1.39 2.98 8.37
C ILE A 108 2.13 1.63 8.29
N ASN A 109 1.83 0.77 9.23
CA ASN A 109 2.59 -0.42 9.57
C ASN A 109 1.87 -1.73 9.23
N ASN A 110 1.02 -1.71 8.20
CA ASN A 110 0.40 -2.90 7.66
C ASN A 110 0.22 -2.78 6.14
N TRP A 111 0.10 -3.91 5.44
CA TRP A 111 0.01 -3.94 3.97
C TRP A 111 -1.21 -3.19 3.43
N ASP A 112 -2.37 -3.30 4.07
CA ASP A 112 -3.59 -2.63 3.63
C ASP A 112 -3.54 -1.11 3.84
N LEU A 113 -2.90 -0.64 4.93
CA LEU A 113 -2.66 0.78 5.18
C LEU A 113 -1.76 1.38 4.08
N VAL A 114 -0.69 0.67 3.72
CA VAL A 114 0.22 1.07 2.64
C VAL A 114 -0.50 1.05 1.29
N ASP A 115 -1.09 -0.10 0.94
CA ASP A 115 -1.62 -0.37 -0.40
C ASP A 115 -2.85 0.48 -0.74
N ASN A 116 -3.63 0.93 0.26
CA ASN A 116 -4.78 1.81 0.05
C ASN A 116 -4.42 3.30 -0.03
N SER A 117 -3.21 3.71 0.35
CA SER A 117 -2.85 5.13 0.50
C SER A 117 -1.66 5.57 -0.37
N CYS A 118 -0.53 4.87 -0.33
CA CYS A 118 0.74 5.39 -0.81
C CYS A 118 0.75 5.71 -2.32
N TYR A 119 0.18 4.86 -3.18
CA TYR A 119 0.20 5.13 -4.62
C TYR A 119 -0.69 6.31 -5.04
N LYS A 120 -1.74 6.57 -4.25
CA LYS A 120 -2.66 7.69 -4.50
C LYS A 120 -2.10 9.02 -4.03
N ILE A 121 -1.25 9.01 -3.02
CA ILE A 121 -0.61 10.19 -2.42
C ILE A 121 0.81 10.33 -2.97
N LEU A 122 1.75 9.50 -2.51
CA LEU A 122 3.16 9.59 -2.91
C LEU A 122 3.37 9.28 -4.39
N GLY A 123 2.77 8.19 -4.89
CA GLY A 123 2.92 7.80 -6.30
C GLY A 123 2.42 8.86 -7.26
N ARG A 124 1.26 9.45 -6.97
CA ARG A 124 0.71 10.55 -7.76
C ARG A 124 1.58 11.80 -7.69
N HIS A 125 2.03 12.16 -6.48
CA HIS A 125 2.89 13.32 -6.29
C HIS A 125 4.20 13.18 -7.09
N CYS A 126 4.89 12.04 -6.95
CA CYS A 126 6.15 11.79 -7.66
C CYS A 126 5.98 11.83 -9.19
N PHE A 127 4.90 11.25 -9.69
CA PHE A 127 4.59 11.26 -11.10
C PHE A 127 4.31 12.69 -11.60
N GLU A 128 3.44 13.43 -10.93
CA GLU A 128 3.09 14.81 -11.32
C GLU A 128 4.28 15.77 -11.22
N ALA A 129 5.19 15.58 -10.26
CA ALA A 129 6.41 16.36 -10.09
C ALA A 129 7.57 15.90 -11.01
N ASN A 130 7.45 14.73 -11.64
CA ASN A 130 8.55 14.07 -12.34
C ASN A 130 9.82 13.92 -11.45
N ASP A 131 9.60 13.65 -10.15
CA ASP A 131 10.65 13.47 -9.14
C ASP A 131 10.34 12.26 -8.25
N ASN A 132 11.20 11.25 -8.33
CA ASN A 132 11.06 9.99 -7.58
C ASN A 132 12.01 9.91 -6.38
N SER A 133 12.65 10.99 -5.97
CA SER A 133 13.64 11.03 -4.89
C SER A 133 13.10 10.50 -3.55
N VAL A 134 11.83 10.80 -3.24
CA VAL A 134 11.16 10.30 -2.04
C VAL A 134 10.99 8.77 -2.08
N LEU A 135 10.68 8.17 -3.24
CA LEU A 135 10.57 6.72 -3.38
C LEU A 135 11.94 6.05 -3.26
N GLU A 136 12.98 6.66 -3.81
CA GLU A 136 14.35 6.19 -3.66
C GLU A 136 14.80 6.23 -2.19
N THR A 137 14.49 7.30 -1.47
CA THR A 137 14.76 7.44 -0.05
C THR A 137 14.07 6.35 0.76
N LEU A 138 12.75 6.18 0.60
CA LEU A 138 11.98 5.14 1.27
C LEU A 138 12.49 3.73 0.97
N SER A 139 12.94 3.48 -0.26
CA SER A 139 13.48 2.17 -0.67
C SER A 139 14.83 1.84 -0.04
N ASN A 140 15.58 2.84 0.47
CA ASN A 140 16.84 2.68 1.17
C ASN A 140 16.67 2.45 2.67
N GLU A 141 15.52 2.74 3.24
CA GLU A 141 15.28 2.51 4.66
C GLU A 141 15.26 1.02 5.00
N GLU A 142 15.61 0.66 6.22
CA GLU A 142 15.57 -0.75 6.66
C GLU A 142 14.14 -1.25 6.89
N ASN A 143 13.23 -0.34 7.22
CA ASN A 143 11.84 -0.64 7.55
C ASN A 143 11.09 -1.27 6.37
N LEU A 144 10.43 -2.42 6.61
CA LEU A 144 9.63 -3.16 5.64
C LEU A 144 8.57 -2.28 4.96
N TRP A 145 7.86 -1.48 5.76
CA TRP A 145 6.73 -0.70 5.29
C TRP A 145 7.17 0.49 4.44
N SER A 146 8.29 1.11 4.77
CA SER A 146 8.90 2.15 3.94
C SER A 146 9.29 1.61 2.56
N LYS A 147 9.93 0.43 2.51
CA LYS A 147 10.26 -0.23 1.24
C LYS A 147 9.00 -0.61 0.45
N ARG A 148 7.96 -1.09 1.16
CA ARG A 148 6.68 -1.40 0.52
C ARG A 148 5.99 -0.13 0.01
N MET A 149 6.00 0.98 0.76
CA MET A 149 5.50 2.27 0.28
C MET A 149 6.21 2.69 -1.01
N ALA A 150 7.54 2.56 -1.07
CA ALA A 150 8.32 2.91 -2.26
C ALA A 150 7.84 2.13 -3.49
N ILE A 151 7.78 0.79 -3.41
CA ILE A 151 7.43 -0.03 -4.56
C ILE A 151 5.95 0.10 -4.93
N VAL A 152 5.02 0.08 -3.97
CA VAL A 152 3.59 0.17 -4.25
C VAL A 152 3.20 1.56 -4.77
N SER A 153 3.91 2.62 -4.38
CA SER A 153 3.69 3.96 -4.94
C SER A 153 3.87 4.01 -6.46
N THR A 154 4.75 3.17 -7.02
CA THR A 154 4.96 3.10 -8.48
C THR A 154 3.75 2.59 -9.25
N MET A 155 2.72 2.05 -8.58
CA MET A 155 1.45 1.70 -9.21
C MET A 155 0.83 2.87 -9.99
N TYR A 156 1.04 4.10 -9.53
CA TYR A 156 0.53 5.29 -10.22
C TYR A 156 1.21 5.50 -11.58
N HIS A 157 2.52 5.22 -11.67
CA HIS A 157 3.32 5.25 -12.90
C HIS A 157 2.93 4.08 -13.81
N VAL A 158 2.89 2.86 -13.27
CA VAL A 158 2.53 1.64 -14.00
C VAL A 158 1.21 1.80 -14.74
N LYS A 159 0.16 2.30 -14.05
CA LYS A 159 -1.16 2.55 -14.67
C LYS A 159 -1.14 3.58 -15.80
N ARG A 160 -0.02 4.30 -16.01
CA ARG A 160 0.20 5.28 -17.07
C ARG A 160 1.21 4.83 -18.13
N GLY A 161 1.62 3.55 -18.04
CA GLY A 161 2.58 2.98 -19.00
C GLY A 161 4.04 3.35 -18.73
N GLU A 162 4.33 3.92 -17.54
CA GLU A 162 5.70 4.23 -17.12
C GLU A 162 6.23 3.18 -16.16
N PHE A 163 7.16 2.34 -16.64
CA PHE A 163 7.59 1.15 -15.91
C PHE A 163 8.99 1.24 -15.29
N GLU A 164 9.82 2.19 -15.72
CA GLU A 164 11.26 2.20 -15.39
C GLU A 164 11.52 2.34 -13.87
N VAL A 165 10.80 3.24 -13.20
CA VAL A 165 10.93 3.42 -11.74
C VAL A 165 10.53 2.14 -11.01
N MET A 166 9.42 1.51 -11.42
CA MET A 166 8.94 0.26 -10.86
C MET A 166 9.96 -0.87 -11.07
N LYS A 167 10.47 -1.07 -12.30
CA LYS A 167 11.47 -2.09 -12.62
C LYS A 167 12.73 -1.93 -11.76
N LYS A 168 13.25 -0.69 -11.63
CA LYS A 168 14.41 -0.36 -10.78
C LYS A 168 14.17 -0.77 -9.32
N LEU A 169 13.01 -0.44 -8.75
CA LEU A 169 12.68 -0.75 -7.36
C LEU A 169 12.40 -2.24 -7.14
N VAL A 170 11.79 -2.93 -8.11
CA VAL A 170 11.63 -4.40 -8.07
C VAL A 170 12.99 -5.08 -8.00
N LEU A 171 13.92 -4.73 -8.90
CA LEU A 171 15.27 -5.32 -8.91
C LEU A 171 16.00 -5.05 -7.61
N LYS A 172 15.93 -3.83 -7.08
CA LYS A 172 16.54 -3.47 -5.81
C LYS A 172 16.04 -4.29 -4.63
N ASN A 173 14.75 -4.64 -4.63
CA ASN A 173 14.09 -5.39 -3.55
C ASN A 173 13.86 -6.86 -3.89
N LEU A 174 14.45 -7.37 -4.97
CA LEU A 174 14.16 -8.70 -5.49
C LEU A 174 14.37 -9.81 -4.45
N ASN A 175 15.49 -9.74 -3.74
CA ASN A 175 15.91 -10.72 -2.73
C ASN A 175 15.60 -10.27 -1.29
N HIS A 176 14.62 -9.38 -1.10
CA HIS A 176 14.19 -8.99 0.24
C HIS A 176 13.70 -10.22 1.03
N PRO A 177 14.06 -10.39 2.32
CA PRO A 177 13.74 -11.64 3.05
C PRO A 177 12.25 -11.83 3.34
N HIS A 178 11.44 -10.77 3.29
CA HIS A 178 10.04 -10.82 3.71
C HIS A 178 9.08 -11.09 2.54
N ASP A 179 8.20 -12.11 2.69
CA ASP A 179 7.24 -12.55 1.68
C ASP A 179 6.27 -11.44 1.19
N LEU A 180 5.91 -10.47 2.05
CA LEU A 180 5.09 -9.33 1.64
C LEU A 180 5.79 -8.44 0.59
N MET A 181 7.12 -8.39 0.54
CA MET A 181 7.85 -7.70 -0.53
C MET A 181 7.84 -8.50 -1.82
N HIS A 182 7.97 -9.83 -1.74
CA HIS A 182 7.84 -10.70 -2.91
C HIS A 182 6.46 -10.55 -3.57
N LYS A 183 5.40 -10.50 -2.75
CA LYS A 183 4.04 -10.27 -3.23
C LYS A 183 3.86 -8.89 -3.84
N ALA A 184 4.42 -7.84 -3.24
CA ALA A 184 4.37 -6.49 -3.80
C ALA A 184 5.07 -6.42 -5.16
N ASN A 185 6.31 -6.91 -5.26
CA ASN A 185 7.05 -6.95 -6.50
C ASN A 185 6.28 -7.70 -7.60
N GLY A 186 5.78 -8.90 -7.29
CA GLY A 186 5.01 -9.70 -8.23
C GLY A 186 3.70 -9.04 -8.64
N TRP A 187 3.01 -8.38 -7.71
CA TRP A 187 1.79 -7.62 -8.01
C TRP A 187 2.06 -6.48 -8.99
N LEU A 188 3.08 -5.66 -8.74
CA LEU A 188 3.43 -4.54 -9.63
C LEU A 188 3.85 -5.02 -11.03
N LEU A 189 4.60 -6.13 -11.12
CA LEU A 189 4.94 -6.76 -12.41
C LEU A 189 3.68 -7.28 -13.13
N ARG A 190 2.74 -7.90 -12.43
CA ARG A 190 1.45 -8.31 -13.01
C ARG A 190 0.66 -7.11 -13.52
N GLU A 191 0.62 -6.01 -12.78
CA GLU A 191 -0.05 -4.79 -13.24
C GLU A 191 0.64 -4.18 -14.48
N MET A 192 1.96 -4.28 -14.59
CA MET A 192 2.69 -3.94 -15.82
C MET A 192 2.22 -4.83 -16.97
N GLY A 193 2.10 -6.15 -16.75
CA GLY A 193 1.61 -7.09 -17.76
C GLY A 193 0.16 -6.82 -18.20
N ASN A 194 -0.70 -6.32 -17.32
CA ASN A 194 -2.06 -5.89 -17.67
C ASN A 194 -2.06 -4.68 -18.63
N ILE A 195 -1.01 -3.88 -18.66
CA ILE A 195 -0.86 -2.71 -19.55
C ILE A 195 -0.06 -3.10 -20.79
N SER A 196 1.04 -3.82 -20.63
CA SER A 196 1.92 -4.32 -21.69
C SER A 196 2.49 -5.67 -21.33
N GLU A 197 1.92 -6.71 -21.92
CA GLU A 197 2.42 -8.09 -21.75
C GLU A 197 3.83 -8.23 -22.31
N GLU A 198 4.15 -7.53 -23.41
CA GLU A 198 5.49 -7.51 -24.01
C GLU A 198 6.55 -7.03 -23.00
N GLU A 199 6.30 -5.92 -22.33
CA GLU A 199 7.18 -5.37 -21.28
C GLU A 199 7.38 -6.34 -20.13
N LEU A 200 6.29 -7.00 -19.68
CA LEU A 200 6.38 -8.02 -18.64
C LEU A 200 7.24 -9.21 -19.10
N GLN A 201 6.96 -9.76 -20.30
CA GLN A 201 7.72 -10.92 -20.81
C GLN A 201 9.18 -10.58 -21.02
N GLN A 202 9.51 -9.40 -21.54
CA GLN A 202 10.88 -8.94 -21.71
C GLN A 202 11.61 -8.85 -20.37
N PHE A 203 10.99 -8.25 -19.37
CA PHE A 203 11.54 -8.17 -18.01
C PHE A 203 11.73 -9.56 -17.37
N LEU A 204 10.74 -10.43 -17.49
CA LEU A 204 10.81 -11.77 -16.95
C LEU A 204 11.92 -12.61 -17.61
N LYS A 205 12.06 -12.58 -18.94
CA LYS A 205 13.12 -13.31 -19.65
C LYS A 205 14.52 -12.96 -19.12
N ALA A 206 14.72 -11.69 -18.75
CA ALA A 206 16.00 -11.23 -18.21
C ALA A 206 16.23 -11.62 -16.74
N HIS A 207 15.17 -11.78 -15.93
CA HIS A 207 15.29 -11.80 -14.47
C HIS A 207 14.59 -12.95 -13.75
N TYR A 208 13.73 -13.76 -14.41
CA TYR A 208 12.86 -14.73 -13.72
C TYR A 208 13.62 -15.79 -12.93
N ARG A 209 14.86 -16.14 -13.34
CA ARG A 209 15.68 -17.15 -12.66
C ARG A 209 16.16 -16.70 -11.28
N ASP A 210 16.33 -15.39 -11.10
CA ASP A 210 16.78 -14.79 -9.84
C ASP A 210 15.62 -14.40 -8.93
N MET A 211 14.37 -14.52 -9.44
CA MET A 211 13.18 -14.13 -8.67
C MET A 211 12.79 -15.17 -7.63
N PRO A 212 12.41 -14.74 -6.42
CA PRO A 212 11.68 -15.60 -5.49
C PRO A 212 10.43 -16.19 -6.15
N ARG A 213 10.13 -17.46 -5.86
CA ARG A 213 8.98 -18.17 -6.47
C ARG A 213 7.65 -17.43 -6.23
N THR A 214 7.47 -16.79 -5.08
CA THR A 214 6.28 -15.98 -4.81
C THR A 214 6.19 -14.80 -5.79
N THR A 215 7.27 -14.06 -6.01
CA THR A 215 7.30 -12.94 -6.96
C THR A 215 6.95 -13.41 -8.38
N LEU A 216 7.58 -14.47 -8.84
CA LEU A 216 7.32 -15.01 -10.18
C LEU A 216 5.86 -15.45 -10.33
N ARG A 217 5.31 -16.21 -9.38
CA ARG A 217 3.91 -16.69 -9.44
C ARG A 217 2.91 -15.53 -9.51
N TYR A 218 3.13 -14.47 -8.74
CA TYR A 218 2.28 -13.27 -8.80
C TYR A 218 2.40 -12.54 -10.14
N ALA A 219 3.64 -12.40 -10.66
CA ALA A 219 3.90 -11.69 -11.91
C ALA A 219 3.22 -12.35 -13.12
N ILE A 220 3.27 -13.67 -13.19
CA ILE A 220 2.77 -14.46 -14.34
C ILE A 220 1.29 -14.88 -14.21
N GLU A 221 0.59 -14.47 -13.15
CA GLU A 221 -0.78 -14.94 -12.84
C GLU A 221 -1.78 -14.75 -13.98
N LYS A 222 -1.60 -13.71 -14.81
CA LYS A 222 -2.52 -13.35 -15.90
C LYS A 222 -2.03 -13.78 -17.29
N LEU A 223 -0.83 -14.33 -17.41
CA LEU A 223 -0.36 -14.90 -18.66
C LEU A 223 -1.14 -16.15 -19.02
N ASP A 224 -1.12 -16.52 -20.32
CA ASP A 224 -1.67 -17.81 -20.77
C ASP A 224 -0.98 -18.99 -20.08
N GLU A 225 -1.68 -20.13 -20.00
CA GLU A 225 -1.22 -21.26 -19.20
C GLU A 225 0.08 -21.87 -19.74
N ASP A 226 0.29 -21.90 -21.05
CA ASP A 226 1.49 -22.49 -21.65
C ASP A 226 2.72 -21.63 -21.33
N THR A 227 2.64 -20.33 -21.56
CA THR A 227 3.69 -19.34 -21.19
C THR A 227 3.97 -19.39 -19.70
N ARG A 228 2.92 -19.46 -18.87
CA ARG A 228 3.04 -19.55 -17.41
C ARG A 228 3.80 -20.81 -16.98
N GLN A 229 3.50 -21.96 -17.58
CA GLN A 229 4.17 -23.22 -17.30
C GLN A 229 5.64 -23.20 -17.75
N ASP A 230 5.95 -22.54 -18.86
CA ASP A 230 7.33 -22.44 -19.35
C ASP A 230 8.20 -21.63 -18.42
N PHE A 231 7.70 -20.50 -17.86
CA PHE A 231 8.40 -19.77 -16.79
C PHE A 231 8.55 -20.61 -15.52
N LEU A 232 7.51 -21.33 -15.10
CA LEU A 232 7.55 -22.14 -13.87
C LEU A 232 8.52 -23.33 -13.97
N LYS A 233 8.69 -23.89 -15.17
CA LYS A 233 9.57 -25.05 -15.46
C LYS A 233 10.97 -24.62 -15.93
N GLY A 234 11.23 -23.33 -16.09
CA GLY A 234 12.51 -22.83 -16.54
C GLY A 234 12.87 -23.17 -17.98
N LYS A 235 11.87 -23.23 -18.86
CA LYS A 235 12.04 -23.57 -20.27
C LYS A 235 12.24 -22.36 -21.19
N ILE A 236 12.22 -21.14 -20.62
CA ILE A 236 12.45 -19.87 -21.32
C ILE A 236 13.88 -19.44 -21.17
#